data_67c51e57e50a27e5119cf067ff9bd703
#
_entry.id   67c51e57e50a27e5119cf067ff9bd703
#
_cell.length_a   1.000
_cell.length_b   1.000
_cell.length_c   1.000
_cell.angle_alpha   90.00
_cell.angle_beta   90.00
_cell.angle_gamma   90.00
#
_symmetry.space_group_name_H-M   'P 1'
#
loop_
_entity.id
_entity.type
_entity.pdbx_description
1 polymer ?
#
loop_
_entity_poly.entity_id
_entity_poly.type
_entity_poly.pdbx_seq_one_letter_code
_entity_poly.pdbx_strand_id
1 'polypeptide(L)'
;MLQTMKIELKKLDFSLLWRHSHDFYRVLDANRTRLQSYFFWANKKVTPNFSKTILFMIAYVVDTYYKNIKRKIANSAYDAPFVIMRDNSVAGMIGLDNISPISHDAEIWFWVSQENEGLCVATQSIKKIEDYSLNQLNLQSLYASVVYTNERSKSILTRNNYTIEDIKYNVPISRRNPTITNLIKFRKIITK
;
A
#
# COMPACT_ATOMS: atom_id res chain seq x y z
N MET A 1 -23.32 11.01 -21.23
CA MET A 1 -22.15 10.10 -21.22
C MET A 1 -21.63 10.01 -19.79
N LEU A 2 -21.70 8.85 -19.17
CA LEU A 2 -21.05 8.62 -17.89
C LEU A 2 -19.53 8.68 -18.12
N GLN A 3 -18.88 9.68 -17.58
CA GLN A 3 -17.43 9.81 -17.64
C GLN A 3 -16.84 8.61 -16.92
N THR A 4 -16.14 7.74 -17.64
CA THR A 4 -15.52 6.55 -17.06
C THR A 4 -14.45 7.00 -16.06
N MET A 5 -14.63 6.67 -14.80
CA MET A 5 -13.69 6.96 -13.70
C MET A 5 -12.31 6.41 -14.05
N LYS A 6 -11.30 7.27 -14.10
CA LYS A 6 -9.92 6.90 -14.44
C LYS A 6 -9.12 6.68 -13.16
N ILE A 7 -8.69 5.46 -12.93
CA ILE A 7 -7.76 5.11 -11.85
C ILE A 7 -6.36 4.90 -12.42
N GLU A 8 -5.37 5.58 -11.85
CA GLU A 8 -3.95 5.44 -12.21
C GLU A 8 -3.12 5.14 -10.94
N LEU A 9 -2.09 4.31 -11.08
CA LEU A 9 -1.05 4.15 -10.07
C LEU A 9 0.17 4.96 -10.49
N LYS A 10 0.51 5.97 -9.73
CA LYS A 10 1.73 6.76 -9.94
C LYS A 10 2.77 6.37 -8.90
N LYS A 11 3.94 5.96 -9.36
CA LYS A 11 5.06 5.61 -8.47
C LYS A 11 5.36 6.78 -7.54
N LEU A 12 5.50 6.50 -6.25
CA LEU A 12 5.85 7.52 -5.27
C LEU A 12 7.33 7.92 -5.48
N ASP A 13 7.54 9.13 -5.95
CA ASP A 13 8.84 9.75 -6.16
C ASP A 13 8.84 11.24 -5.80
N PHE A 14 9.99 11.90 -5.92
CA PHE A 14 10.10 13.33 -5.60
C PHE A 14 9.24 14.22 -6.49
N SER A 15 9.10 13.88 -7.78
CA SER A 15 8.30 14.66 -8.73
C SER A 15 6.81 14.61 -8.35
N LEU A 16 6.32 13.43 -7.98
CA LEU A 16 4.94 13.25 -7.53
C LEU A 16 4.68 14.00 -6.21
N LEU A 17 5.59 13.87 -5.24
CA LEU A 17 5.51 14.58 -3.96
C LEU A 17 5.50 16.09 -4.17
N TRP A 18 6.36 16.61 -5.04
CA TRP A 18 6.40 18.04 -5.35
C TRP A 18 5.07 18.56 -5.90
N ARG A 19 4.47 17.83 -6.83
CA ARG A 19 3.21 18.26 -7.50
C ARG A 19 1.98 18.08 -6.64
N HIS A 20 1.93 17.05 -5.79
CA HIS A 20 0.71 16.61 -5.10
C HIS A 20 0.82 16.61 -3.57
N SER A 21 1.86 17.22 -2.98
CA SER A 21 2.11 17.18 -1.55
C SER A 21 0.95 17.73 -0.71
N HIS A 22 0.34 18.83 -1.12
CA HIS A 22 -0.79 19.43 -0.42
C HIS A 22 -2.05 18.56 -0.51
N ASP A 23 -2.36 18.04 -1.70
CA ASP A 23 -3.50 17.14 -1.89
C ASP A 23 -3.30 15.83 -1.12
N PHE A 24 -2.09 15.26 -1.19
CA PHE A 24 -1.73 14.08 -0.41
C PHE A 24 -1.90 14.30 1.09
N TYR A 25 -1.36 15.40 1.63
CA TYR A 25 -1.51 15.73 3.05
C TYR A 25 -2.97 15.93 3.45
N ARG A 26 -3.73 16.69 2.68
CA ARG A 26 -5.17 16.93 2.91
C ARG A 26 -5.95 15.62 3.01
N VAL A 27 -5.75 14.73 2.03
CA VAL A 27 -6.42 13.43 1.98
C VAL A 27 -5.97 12.53 3.14
N LEU A 28 -4.68 12.50 3.46
CA LEU A 28 -4.16 11.77 4.61
C LEU A 28 -4.75 12.31 5.92
N ASP A 29 -4.72 13.62 6.12
CA ASP A 29 -5.16 14.25 7.37
C ASP A 29 -6.65 14.02 7.65
N ALA A 30 -7.48 14.11 6.61
CA ALA A 30 -8.91 13.79 6.68
C ALA A 30 -9.19 12.32 7.06
N ASN A 31 -8.24 11.41 6.80
CA ASN A 31 -8.40 9.97 7.04
C ASN A 31 -7.59 9.45 8.26
N ARG A 32 -6.87 10.30 8.99
CA ARG A 32 -5.93 9.89 10.06
C ARG A 32 -6.53 9.01 11.14
N THR A 33 -7.69 9.39 11.67
CA THR A 33 -8.35 8.66 12.78
C THR A 33 -8.54 7.19 12.42
N ARG A 34 -8.86 6.91 11.18
CA ARG A 34 -9.05 5.56 10.68
C ARG A 34 -7.73 4.87 10.36
N LEU A 35 -6.80 5.57 9.71
CA LEU A 35 -5.55 5.00 9.23
C LEU A 35 -4.54 4.70 10.34
N GLN A 36 -4.52 5.48 11.43
CA GLN A 36 -3.57 5.30 12.53
C GLN A 36 -3.70 3.95 13.24
N SER A 37 -4.86 3.30 13.15
CA SER A 37 -5.07 1.95 13.71
C SER A 37 -4.29 0.87 12.94
N TYR A 38 -3.92 1.13 11.70
CA TYR A 38 -3.25 0.17 10.82
C TYR A 38 -1.85 0.62 10.40
N PHE A 39 -1.65 1.91 10.21
CA PHE A 39 -0.42 2.51 9.70
C PHE A 39 0.21 3.43 10.75
N PHE A 40 1.36 3.03 11.31
CA PHE A 40 2.05 3.81 12.36
C PHE A 40 2.36 5.25 11.93
N TRP A 41 2.68 5.47 10.65
CA TRP A 41 3.03 6.78 10.09
C TRP A 41 1.82 7.72 9.95
N ALA A 42 0.60 7.21 9.98
CA ALA A 42 -0.61 8.04 10.02
C ALA A 42 -0.86 8.64 11.40
N ASN A 43 -0.16 8.17 12.45
CA ASN A 43 -0.32 8.71 13.79
C ASN A 43 0.25 10.14 13.88
N LYS A 44 -0.49 11.07 14.50
CA LYS A 44 -0.05 12.46 14.70
C LYS A 44 1.26 12.59 15.52
N LYS A 45 1.61 11.61 16.33
CA LYS A 45 2.92 11.58 17.01
C LYS A 45 4.09 11.42 16.03
N VAL A 46 3.87 10.81 14.87
CA VAL A 46 4.89 10.57 13.83
C VAL A 46 4.85 11.68 12.77
N THR A 47 3.66 12.04 12.29
CA THR A 47 3.45 13.05 11.24
C THR A 47 2.43 14.11 11.71
N PRO A 48 2.78 14.98 12.68
CA PRO A 48 1.84 15.89 13.34
C PRO A 48 1.29 16.98 12.42
N ASN A 49 2.00 17.36 11.38
CA ASN A 49 1.65 18.44 10.46
C ASN A 49 2.15 18.19 9.04
N PHE A 50 1.84 19.11 8.13
CA PHE A 50 2.26 19.04 6.72
C PHE A 50 3.75 18.81 6.56
N SER A 51 4.60 19.66 7.16
CA SER A 51 6.04 19.58 6.99
C SER A 51 6.64 18.23 7.45
N LYS A 52 6.22 17.74 8.62
CA LYS A 52 6.67 16.44 9.13
C LYS A 52 6.15 15.28 8.28
N THR A 53 4.92 15.39 7.76
CA THR A 53 4.37 14.38 6.84
C THR A 53 5.19 14.30 5.55
N ILE A 54 5.50 15.46 4.95
CA ILE A 54 6.28 15.49 3.71
C ILE A 54 7.72 15.03 3.96
N LEU A 55 8.36 15.44 5.06
CA LEU A 55 9.69 14.94 5.43
C LEU A 55 9.69 13.41 5.61
N PHE A 56 8.66 12.85 6.26
CA PHE A 56 8.51 11.40 6.39
C PHE A 56 8.40 10.73 5.02
N MET A 57 7.58 11.28 4.11
CA MET A 57 7.42 10.72 2.76
C MET A 57 8.71 10.83 1.94
N ILE A 58 9.45 11.93 2.06
CA ILE A 58 10.77 12.08 1.44
C ILE A 58 11.73 11.01 1.97
N ALA A 59 11.80 10.83 3.29
CA ALA A 59 12.64 9.79 3.89
C ALA A 59 12.27 8.39 3.41
N TYR A 60 10.97 8.12 3.25
CA TYR A 60 10.48 6.85 2.70
C TYR A 60 10.88 6.65 1.23
N VAL A 61 10.79 7.69 0.40
CA VAL A 61 11.27 7.64 -1.00
C VAL A 61 12.77 7.37 -1.06
N VAL A 62 13.57 8.04 -0.21
CA VAL A 62 15.02 7.84 -0.12
C VAL A 62 15.35 6.40 0.30
N ASP A 63 14.70 5.88 1.37
CA ASP A 63 14.91 4.52 1.84
C ASP A 63 14.58 3.48 0.74
N THR A 64 13.44 3.67 0.06
CA THR A 64 13.03 2.83 -1.07
C THR A 64 14.06 2.87 -2.20
N TYR A 65 14.62 4.04 -2.52
CA TYR A 65 15.66 4.18 -3.53
C TYR A 65 16.94 3.42 -3.15
N TYR A 66 17.40 3.54 -1.90
CA TYR A 66 18.55 2.79 -1.39
C TYR A 66 18.34 1.28 -1.40
N LYS A 67 17.16 0.80 -1.00
CA LYS A 67 16.79 -0.62 -1.06
C LYS A 67 16.84 -1.13 -2.50
N ASN A 68 16.34 -0.35 -3.44
CA ASN A 68 16.37 -0.69 -4.87
C ASN A 68 17.81 -0.78 -5.44
N ILE A 69 18.70 0.08 -4.99
CA ILE A 69 20.13 -0.01 -5.35
C ILE A 69 20.75 -1.28 -4.77
N LYS A 70 20.58 -1.50 -3.46
CA LYS A 70 21.10 -2.71 -2.78
C LYS A 70 20.58 -3.99 -3.43
N ARG A 71 19.35 -4.02 -3.87
CA ARG A 71 18.77 -5.15 -4.60
C ARG A 71 19.54 -5.50 -5.85
N LYS A 72 19.90 -4.50 -6.66
CA LYS A 72 20.68 -4.71 -7.90
C LYS A 72 22.03 -5.34 -7.61
N ILE A 73 22.60 -5.06 -6.43
CA ILE A 73 23.93 -5.53 -6.02
C ILE A 73 23.86 -6.87 -5.28
N ALA A 74 22.86 -7.08 -4.41
CA ALA A 74 22.83 -8.18 -3.44
C ALA A 74 21.60 -9.11 -3.53
N ASN A 75 20.78 -8.96 -4.57
CA ASN A 75 19.52 -9.72 -4.75
C ASN A 75 18.60 -9.71 -3.52
N SER A 76 18.55 -8.57 -2.81
CA SER A 76 17.79 -8.39 -1.56
C SER A 76 16.37 -7.89 -1.79
N ALA A 77 15.48 -8.10 -0.82
CA ALA A 77 14.10 -7.61 -0.86
C ALA A 77 14.02 -6.07 -0.89
N TYR A 78 13.00 -5.51 -1.52
CA TYR A 78 12.78 -4.07 -1.69
C TYR A 78 11.27 -3.74 -1.71
N ASP A 79 10.96 -2.42 -1.74
CA ASP A 79 9.59 -1.94 -1.68
C ASP A 79 9.25 -1.11 -2.94
N ALA A 80 7.98 -1.10 -3.33
CA ALA A 80 7.46 -0.32 -4.45
C ALA A 80 6.13 0.37 -4.09
N PRO A 81 6.18 1.60 -3.54
CA PRO A 81 5.01 2.36 -3.20
C PRO A 81 4.44 3.15 -4.40
N PHE A 82 3.11 3.25 -4.45
CA PHE A 82 2.37 4.02 -5.44
C PHE A 82 1.29 4.87 -4.76
N VAL A 83 1.04 6.04 -5.34
CA VAL A 83 -0.15 6.85 -5.04
C VAL A 83 -1.26 6.44 -6.00
N ILE A 84 -2.43 6.20 -5.45
CA ILE A 84 -3.65 5.97 -6.22
C ILE A 84 -4.20 7.33 -6.62
N MET A 85 -4.27 7.58 -7.92
CA MET A 85 -4.90 8.77 -8.48
C MET A 85 -6.26 8.39 -9.06
N ARG A 86 -7.27 9.17 -8.72
CA ARG A 86 -8.59 9.12 -9.35
C ARG A 86 -8.87 10.45 -10.01
N ASP A 87 -9.05 10.46 -11.32
CA ASP A 87 -9.34 11.67 -12.10
C ASP A 87 -8.38 12.83 -11.76
N ASN A 88 -7.07 12.54 -11.69
CA ASN A 88 -5.96 13.42 -11.31
C ASN A 88 -5.89 13.88 -9.85
N SER A 89 -6.78 13.41 -8.97
CA SER A 89 -6.75 13.70 -7.53
C SER A 89 -6.23 12.51 -6.73
N VAL A 90 -5.56 12.77 -5.60
CA VAL A 90 -5.11 11.70 -4.70
C VAL A 90 -6.31 10.99 -4.08
N ALA A 91 -6.38 9.67 -4.23
CA ALA A 91 -7.44 8.83 -3.69
C ALA A 91 -6.96 7.87 -2.60
N GLY A 92 -5.65 7.68 -2.46
CA GLY A 92 -5.08 6.76 -1.49
C GLY A 92 -3.67 6.34 -1.87
N MET A 93 -3.21 5.22 -1.30
CA MET A 93 -1.96 4.57 -1.67
C MET A 93 -2.11 3.05 -1.78
N ILE A 94 -1.25 2.46 -2.56
CA ILE A 94 -1.06 1.02 -2.66
C ILE A 94 0.43 0.75 -2.85
N GLY A 95 0.93 -0.37 -2.40
CA GLY A 95 2.34 -0.70 -2.61
C GLY A 95 2.62 -2.17 -2.42
N LEU A 96 3.86 -2.50 -2.73
CA LEU A 96 4.46 -3.80 -2.51
C LEU A 96 5.63 -3.63 -1.55
N ASP A 97 5.62 -4.39 -0.46
CA ASP A 97 6.71 -4.49 0.48
C ASP A 97 7.34 -5.89 0.39
N ASN A 98 8.59 -6.00 0.81
CA ASN A 98 9.31 -7.27 0.85
C ASN A 98 9.32 -8.02 -0.50
N ILE A 99 9.38 -7.29 -1.61
CA ILE A 99 9.47 -7.89 -2.95
C ILE A 99 10.69 -8.80 -3.00
N SER A 100 10.47 -10.10 -3.12
CA SER A 100 11.52 -11.11 -3.12
C SER A 100 11.78 -11.62 -4.54
N PRO A 101 12.97 -11.40 -5.08
CA PRO A 101 13.35 -11.99 -6.36
C PRO A 101 13.63 -13.51 -6.27
N ILE A 102 13.77 -14.04 -5.05
CA ILE A 102 14.04 -15.46 -4.81
C ILE A 102 12.73 -16.27 -4.72
N SER A 103 11.79 -15.82 -3.88
CA SER A 103 10.48 -16.48 -3.72
C SER A 103 9.44 -16.02 -4.74
N HIS A 104 9.76 -15.03 -5.57
CA HIS A 104 8.86 -14.43 -6.55
C HIS A 104 7.52 -13.99 -5.95
N ASP A 105 7.56 -13.44 -4.73
CA ASP A 105 6.38 -12.93 -4.04
C ASP A 105 6.63 -11.55 -3.43
N ALA A 106 5.54 -10.88 -3.01
CA ALA A 106 5.58 -9.62 -2.30
C ALA A 106 4.36 -9.46 -1.40
N GLU A 107 4.50 -8.62 -0.36
CA GLU A 107 3.38 -8.20 0.47
C GLU A 107 2.70 -6.98 -0.15
N ILE A 108 1.41 -7.11 -0.48
CA ILE A 108 0.58 -5.99 -0.93
C ILE A 108 -0.03 -5.27 0.28
N TRP A 109 0.01 -3.95 0.29
CA TRP A 109 -0.70 -3.10 1.23
C TRP A 109 -1.41 -1.97 0.51
N PHE A 110 -2.53 -1.48 1.05
CA PHE A 110 -3.28 -0.38 0.45
C PHE A 110 -4.15 0.34 1.48
N TRP A 111 -4.47 1.58 1.16
CA TRP A 111 -5.57 2.33 1.76
C TRP A 111 -6.19 3.26 0.72
N VAL A 112 -7.48 3.51 0.88
CA VAL A 112 -8.26 4.43 0.04
C VAL A 112 -8.94 5.43 0.95
N SER A 113 -9.03 6.70 0.55
CA SER A 113 -9.72 7.73 1.32
C SER A 113 -11.21 7.40 1.44
N GLN A 114 -11.84 7.86 2.53
CA GLN A 114 -13.24 7.57 2.83
C GLN A 114 -14.18 8.03 1.70
N GLU A 115 -13.91 9.18 1.09
CA GLU A 115 -14.68 9.72 -0.04
C GLU A 115 -14.58 8.86 -1.33
N ASN A 116 -13.60 7.97 -1.40
CA ASN A 116 -13.37 7.08 -2.53
C ASN A 116 -13.79 5.62 -2.24
N GLU A 117 -14.32 5.35 -1.05
CA GLU A 117 -14.86 4.04 -0.70
C GLU A 117 -16.17 3.75 -1.45
N GLY A 118 -16.46 2.48 -1.70
CA GLY A 118 -17.64 2.06 -2.47
C GLY A 118 -17.56 2.29 -3.99
N LEU A 119 -16.55 3.01 -4.46
CA LEU A 119 -16.38 3.37 -5.88
C LEU A 119 -15.44 2.42 -6.64
N CYS A 120 -15.22 1.21 -6.14
CA CYS A 120 -14.32 0.21 -6.73
C CYS A 120 -12.86 0.67 -6.89
N VAL A 121 -12.43 1.79 -6.27
CA VAL A 121 -11.07 2.33 -6.39
C VAL A 121 -10.04 1.31 -5.90
N ALA A 122 -10.23 0.71 -4.72
CA ALA A 122 -9.31 -0.30 -4.19
C ALA A 122 -9.21 -1.53 -5.11
N THR A 123 -10.36 -2.07 -5.59
CA THR A 123 -10.39 -3.22 -6.49
C THR A 123 -9.65 -2.95 -7.80
N GLN A 124 -9.86 -1.79 -8.43
CA GLN A 124 -9.16 -1.43 -9.66
C GLN A 124 -7.66 -1.22 -9.41
N SER A 125 -7.29 -0.64 -8.26
CA SER A 125 -5.89 -0.46 -7.87
C SER A 125 -5.19 -1.79 -7.63
N ILE A 126 -5.85 -2.75 -6.98
CA ILE A 126 -5.32 -4.11 -6.76
C ILE A 126 -5.05 -4.79 -8.11
N LYS A 127 -5.99 -4.75 -9.05
CA LYS A 127 -5.76 -5.32 -10.38
C LYS A 127 -4.55 -4.71 -11.08
N LYS A 128 -4.40 -3.38 -11.02
CA LYS A 128 -3.25 -2.69 -11.64
C LYS A 128 -1.92 -3.05 -10.97
N ILE A 129 -1.87 -3.22 -9.65
CA ILE A 129 -0.64 -3.63 -8.97
C ILE A 129 -0.33 -5.11 -9.21
N GLU A 130 -1.34 -5.97 -9.38
CA GLU A 130 -1.17 -7.37 -9.81
C GLU A 130 -0.55 -7.43 -11.21
N ASP A 131 -1.08 -6.66 -12.17
CA ASP A 131 -0.54 -6.56 -13.52
C ASP A 131 0.91 -6.04 -13.52
N TYR A 132 1.20 -5.03 -12.70
CA TYR A 132 2.56 -4.52 -12.52
C TYR A 132 3.48 -5.59 -11.93
N SER A 133 3.03 -6.31 -10.91
CA SER A 133 3.79 -7.36 -10.23
C SER A 133 4.16 -8.49 -11.17
N LEU A 134 3.21 -8.93 -11.98
CA LEU A 134 3.40 -10.01 -12.94
C LEU A 134 4.31 -9.57 -14.11
N ASN A 135 3.99 -8.43 -14.75
CA ASN A 135 4.60 -8.05 -16.01
C ASN A 135 5.92 -7.29 -15.87
N GLN A 136 6.11 -6.54 -14.77
CA GLN A 136 7.30 -5.71 -14.57
C GLN A 136 8.28 -6.32 -13.55
N LEU A 137 7.77 -7.11 -12.59
CA LEU A 137 8.58 -7.66 -11.50
C LEU A 137 8.74 -9.18 -11.60
N ASN A 138 8.02 -9.84 -12.50
CA ASN A 138 8.00 -11.30 -12.67
C ASN A 138 7.66 -12.04 -11.36
N LEU A 139 6.74 -11.47 -10.56
CA LEU A 139 6.24 -12.13 -9.36
C LEU A 139 5.18 -13.18 -9.73
N GLN A 140 5.09 -14.23 -8.93
CA GLN A 140 4.15 -15.33 -9.10
C GLN A 140 3.03 -15.32 -8.06
N SER A 141 3.23 -14.63 -6.95
CA SER A 141 2.18 -14.48 -5.93
C SER A 141 2.28 -13.17 -5.18
N LEU A 142 1.12 -12.73 -4.66
CA LEU A 142 1.03 -11.63 -3.71
C LEU A 142 0.37 -12.12 -2.43
N TYR A 143 0.80 -11.59 -1.28
CA TYR A 143 0.16 -11.84 0.00
C TYR A 143 -0.14 -10.53 0.73
N ALA A 144 -1.09 -10.54 1.65
CA ALA A 144 -1.45 -9.39 2.47
C ALA A 144 -1.65 -9.85 3.93
N SER A 145 -1.07 -9.11 4.89
CA SER A 145 -1.33 -9.32 6.30
C SER A 145 -2.39 -8.33 6.78
N VAL A 146 -3.54 -8.84 7.23
CA VAL A 146 -4.69 -8.02 7.60
C VAL A 146 -5.03 -8.23 9.07
N VAL A 147 -5.21 -7.13 9.81
CA VAL A 147 -5.73 -7.18 11.18
C VAL A 147 -7.10 -7.87 11.18
N TYR A 148 -7.29 -8.84 12.08
CA TYR A 148 -8.48 -9.71 12.13
C TYR A 148 -9.80 -8.93 12.11
N THR A 149 -9.85 -7.79 12.78
CA THR A 149 -11.04 -6.92 12.86
C THR A 149 -11.23 -6.00 11.65
N ASN A 150 -10.32 -6.01 10.66
CA ASN A 150 -10.43 -5.16 9.47
C ASN A 150 -11.30 -5.81 8.39
N GLU A 151 -12.62 -5.85 8.62
CA GLU A 151 -13.60 -6.46 7.71
C GLU A 151 -13.55 -5.88 6.29
N ARG A 152 -13.25 -4.58 6.17
CA ARG A 152 -13.16 -3.91 4.86
C ARG A 152 -12.05 -4.49 4.00
N SER A 153 -10.83 -4.57 4.54
CA SER A 153 -9.69 -5.13 3.81
C SER A 153 -9.90 -6.62 3.49
N LYS A 154 -10.45 -7.40 4.43
CA LYS A 154 -10.79 -8.81 4.20
C LYS A 154 -11.76 -8.96 3.03
N SER A 155 -12.86 -8.21 3.05
CA SER A 155 -13.87 -8.24 1.98
C SER A 155 -13.31 -7.82 0.61
N ILE A 156 -12.42 -6.81 0.57
CA ILE A 156 -11.77 -6.37 -0.67
C ILE A 156 -10.85 -7.47 -1.21
N LEU A 157 -10.02 -8.08 -0.37
CA LEU A 157 -9.10 -9.15 -0.78
C LEU A 157 -9.85 -10.38 -1.28
N THR A 158 -10.87 -10.83 -0.55
CA THR A 158 -11.70 -11.98 -0.97
C THR A 158 -12.36 -11.73 -2.33
N ARG A 159 -12.92 -10.54 -2.56
CA ARG A 159 -13.50 -10.18 -3.87
C ARG A 159 -12.48 -10.10 -5.01
N ASN A 160 -11.19 -9.94 -4.68
CA ASN A 160 -10.09 -9.99 -5.65
C ASN A 160 -9.43 -11.38 -5.71
N ASN A 161 -10.11 -12.43 -5.20
CA ASN A 161 -9.67 -13.83 -5.24
C ASN A 161 -8.39 -14.12 -4.42
N TYR A 162 -8.15 -13.35 -3.36
CA TYR A 162 -7.19 -13.74 -2.33
C TYR A 162 -7.85 -14.73 -1.37
N THR A 163 -7.16 -15.79 -1.04
CA THR A 163 -7.59 -16.83 -0.09
C THR A 163 -6.79 -16.76 1.20
N ILE A 164 -7.37 -17.19 2.30
CA ILE A 164 -6.68 -17.25 3.59
C ILE A 164 -5.62 -18.35 3.51
N GLU A 165 -4.37 -17.96 3.79
CA GLU A 165 -3.21 -18.86 3.86
C GLU A 165 -2.90 -19.25 5.31
N ASP A 166 -2.97 -18.28 6.23
CA ASP A 166 -2.57 -18.47 7.63
C ASP A 166 -3.26 -17.48 8.56
N ILE A 167 -3.36 -17.82 9.85
CA ILE A 167 -3.84 -16.91 10.90
C ILE A 167 -2.82 -16.94 12.04
N LYS A 168 -2.25 -15.77 12.36
CA LYS A 168 -1.33 -15.57 13.47
C LYS A 168 -2.05 -14.91 14.63
N TYR A 169 -1.97 -15.52 15.79
CA TYR A 169 -2.61 -15.03 17.00
C TYR A 169 -1.63 -14.28 17.91
N ASN A 170 -2.13 -13.23 18.57
CA ASN A 170 -1.38 -12.47 19.57
C ASN A 170 -0.01 -11.99 19.07
N VAL A 171 0.05 -11.46 17.86
CA VAL A 171 1.27 -10.93 17.25
C VAL A 171 1.19 -9.41 17.09
N PRO A 172 2.35 -8.70 17.06
CA PRO A 172 2.35 -7.28 16.74
C PRO A 172 1.93 -7.05 15.29
N ILE A 173 1.19 -5.98 15.03
CA ILE A 173 0.76 -5.60 13.68
C ILE A 173 1.98 -5.49 12.75
N SER A 174 3.03 -4.85 13.23
CA SER A 174 4.30 -4.77 12.53
C SER A 174 5.42 -4.42 13.51
N ARG A 175 6.69 -4.50 13.06
CA ARG A 175 7.85 -4.07 13.85
C ARG A 175 7.73 -2.61 14.33
N ARG A 176 7.06 -1.74 13.57
CA ARG A 176 6.84 -0.30 13.89
C ARG A 176 5.49 -0.01 14.55
N ASN A 177 4.60 -0.99 14.56
CA ASN A 177 3.33 -0.92 15.29
C ASN A 177 3.21 -2.16 16.20
N PRO A 178 3.66 -2.07 17.47
CA PRO A 178 3.73 -3.20 18.40
C PRO A 178 2.36 -3.58 18.99
N THR A 179 1.27 -2.95 18.58
CA THR A 179 -0.07 -3.32 19.05
C THR A 179 -0.33 -4.78 18.77
N ILE A 180 -0.62 -5.55 19.84
CA ILE A 180 -0.88 -6.98 19.73
C ILE A 180 -2.27 -7.21 19.20
N THR A 181 -2.36 -8.07 18.19
CA THR A 181 -3.61 -8.45 17.52
C THR A 181 -3.50 -9.81 16.86
N ASN A 182 -4.59 -10.28 16.27
CA ASN A 182 -4.56 -11.41 15.37
C ASN A 182 -4.44 -10.91 13.93
N LEU A 183 -3.58 -11.52 13.14
CA LEU A 183 -3.40 -11.21 11.72
C LEU A 183 -3.85 -12.38 10.86
N ILE A 184 -4.58 -12.09 9.81
CA ILE A 184 -4.91 -13.05 8.75
C ILE A 184 -3.99 -12.77 7.58
N LYS A 185 -3.28 -13.79 7.13
CA LYS A 185 -2.49 -13.75 5.91
C LYS A 185 -3.35 -14.26 4.75
N PHE A 186 -3.58 -13.40 3.79
CA PHE A 186 -4.19 -13.73 2.52
C PHE A 186 -3.12 -13.92 1.46
N ARG A 187 -3.33 -14.85 0.52
CA ARG A 187 -2.45 -15.05 -0.65
C ARG A 187 -3.27 -15.20 -1.92
N LYS A 188 -2.67 -14.75 -3.01
CA LYS A 188 -3.15 -14.99 -4.38
C LYS A 188 -1.99 -15.36 -5.27
N ILE A 189 -2.13 -16.43 -6.03
CA ILE A 189 -1.25 -16.73 -7.16
C ILE A 189 -1.68 -15.85 -8.33
N ILE A 190 -0.72 -15.13 -8.91
CA ILE A 190 -0.92 -14.30 -10.10
C ILE A 190 -0.26 -14.98 -11.30
N THR A 191 -1.04 -15.23 -12.33
CA THR A 191 -0.58 -15.92 -13.55
C THR A 191 -0.89 -15.07 -14.76
N LYS A 192 -0.12 -15.32 -15.85
CA LYS A 192 -0.40 -14.74 -17.17
C LYS A 192 -1.67 -15.31 -17.76
#